data_cf97893be0a33542f6c30f2cc420a3b1
#
_entry.id   cf97893be0a33542f6c30f2cc420a3b1
#
_cell.length_a   1.000
_cell.length_b   1.000
_cell.length_c   1.000
_cell.angle_alpha   90.00
_cell.angle_beta   90.00
_cell.angle_gamma   90.00
#
_symmetry.space_group_name_H-M   'P 1'
#
loop_
_entity.id
_entity.type
_entity.pdbx_description
1 polymer ?
#
loop_
_entity_poly.entity_id
_entity_poly.type
_entity_poly.pdbx_seq_one_letter_code
_entity_poly.pdbx_strand_id
1 'polypeptide(L)'
;TLYNNYGLNVLELNPIRMSPDAAGRLVPVACDFKGSFDIDDPAWKRLDLPPHLFASDYSEFEQEINQLRTYQGQSDVFVINEKGTITAPTFGGGANALVTELLGERATISSDFGGNPPYAKMLDISKIVFKYWLGQSNVLFIIGGKANNTDIYETFRAMADALRWYFQTYG
;
A
#
# COMPACT_ATOMS: atom_id res chain seq x y z
N THR A 1 -10.82 -14.34 21.97
CA THR A 1 -11.76 -13.32 21.50
C THR A 1 -11.37 -12.85 20.12
N LEU A 2 -12.32 -12.36 19.33
CA LEU A 2 -12.11 -12.02 17.91
C LEU A 2 -10.91 -11.10 17.70
N TYR A 3 -10.82 -10.02 18.44
CA TYR A 3 -9.73 -9.05 18.33
C TYR A 3 -8.34 -9.71 18.45
N ASN A 4 -8.11 -10.44 19.54
CA ASN A 4 -6.79 -11.03 19.81
C ASN A 4 -6.48 -12.27 18.96
N ASN A 5 -7.51 -13.03 18.56
CA ASN A 5 -7.31 -14.31 17.88
C ASN A 5 -7.15 -14.13 16.36
N TYR A 6 -7.69 -13.03 15.82
CA TYR A 6 -7.76 -12.79 14.39
C TYR A 6 -7.05 -11.49 13.96
N GLY A 7 -6.27 -10.86 14.83
CA GLY A 7 -5.46 -9.69 14.46
C GLY A 7 -6.27 -8.51 13.93
N LEU A 8 -7.45 -8.26 14.49
CA LEU A 8 -8.26 -7.10 14.11
C LEU A 8 -7.59 -5.82 14.59
N ASN A 9 -7.42 -4.85 13.70
CA ASN A 9 -6.93 -3.51 14.03
C ASN A 9 -8.03 -2.64 14.63
N VAL A 10 -9.26 -2.80 14.13
CA VAL A 10 -10.46 -2.13 14.62
C VAL A 10 -11.57 -3.15 14.78
N LEU A 11 -12.30 -3.03 15.87
CA LEU A 11 -13.55 -3.76 16.12
C LEU A 11 -14.54 -2.80 16.77
N GLU A 12 -15.59 -2.46 16.05
CA GLU A 12 -16.70 -1.64 16.53
C GLU A 12 -18.01 -2.42 16.43
N LEU A 13 -18.78 -2.41 17.51
CA LEU A 13 -20.12 -2.97 17.59
C LEU A 13 -21.06 -1.85 18.02
N ASN A 14 -21.80 -1.25 17.08
CA ASN A 14 -22.62 -0.07 17.35
C ASN A 14 -23.85 0.00 16.44
N PRO A 15 -25.10 -0.01 17.00
CA PRO A 15 -25.41 -0.14 18.42
C PRO A 15 -25.43 -1.60 18.93
N ILE A 16 -25.23 -1.76 20.23
CA ILE A 16 -25.61 -2.99 20.93
C ILE A 16 -27.00 -2.76 21.55
N ARG A 17 -27.94 -3.63 21.26
CA ARG A 17 -29.29 -3.59 21.81
C ARG A 17 -29.60 -4.81 22.66
N MET A 18 -30.39 -4.63 23.69
CA MET A 18 -30.92 -5.74 24.47
C MET A 18 -32.14 -6.29 23.72
N SER A 19 -32.16 -7.58 23.45
CA SER A 19 -33.26 -8.27 22.79
C SER A 19 -33.63 -9.55 23.55
N PRO A 20 -34.91 -9.93 23.64
CA PRO A 20 -35.28 -11.18 24.27
C PRO A 20 -34.81 -12.39 23.43
N ASP A 21 -34.23 -13.40 24.09
CA ASP A 21 -33.97 -14.70 23.51
C ASP A 21 -35.23 -15.56 23.44
N ALA A 22 -35.13 -16.78 22.94
CA ALA A 22 -36.27 -17.72 22.85
C ALA A 22 -36.88 -18.07 24.21
N ALA A 23 -36.18 -17.85 25.31
CA ALA A 23 -36.68 -18.04 26.68
C ALA A 23 -37.15 -16.72 27.33
N GLY A 24 -37.21 -15.62 26.58
CA GLY A 24 -37.67 -14.31 27.07
C GLY A 24 -36.61 -13.57 27.90
N ARG A 25 -35.35 -14.04 27.97
CA ARG A 25 -34.28 -13.37 28.69
C ARG A 25 -33.63 -12.31 27.79
N LEU A 26 -33.41 -11.12 28.34
CA LEU A 26 -32.72 -10.06 27.61
C LEU A 26 -31.25 -10.40 27.43
N VAL A 27 -30.80 -10.48 26.19
CA VAL A 27 -29.40 -10.69 25.77
C VAL A 27 -28.90 -9.54 24.92
N PRO A 28 -27.62 -9.19 25.01
CA PRO A 28 -27.05 -8.17 24.14
C PRO A 28 -26.91 -8.69 22.72
N VAL A 29 -27.39 -7.93 21.76
CA VAL A 29 -27.28 -8.21 20.32
C VAL A 29 -26.54 -7.07 19.65
N ALA A 30 -25.44 -7.39 18.97
CA ALA A 30 -24.78 -6.44 18.09
C ALA A 30 -25.64 -6.26 16.83
N CYS A 31 -26.11 -5.04 16.60
CA CYS A 31 -26.98 -4.73 15.45
C CYS A 31 -26.16 -4.36 14.22
N ASP A 32 -24.93 -3.93 14.41
CA ASP A 32 -24.00 -3.62 13.35
C ASP A 32 -22.58 -3.96 13.77
N PHE A 33 -21.73 -4.20 12.79
CA PHE A 33 -20.33 -4.57 12.93
C PHE A 33 -19.49 -3.76 11.97
N LYS A 34 -18.43 -3.14 12.48
CA LYS A 34 -17.38 -2.55 11.69
C LYS A 34 -16.04 -3.08 12.17
N GLY A 35 -15.25 -3.59 11.25
CA GLY A 35 -13.93 -4.12 11.58
C GLY A 35 -12.94 -3.87 10.45
N SER A 36 -11.68 -3.74 10.81
CA SER A 36 -10.57 -3.78 9.88
C SER A 36 -9.48 -4.70 10.41
N PHE A 37 -8.73 -5.27 9.50
CA PHE A 37 -7.61 -6.16 9.80
C PHE A 37 -6.51 -5.97 8.77
N ASP A 38 -5.31 -6.30 9.14
CA ASP A 38 -4.17 -6.35 8.24
C ASP A 38 -4.13 -7.73 7.57
N ILE A 39 -4.33 -7.76 6.25
CA ILE A 39 -4.29 -9.02 5.48
C ILE A 39 -2.90 -9.67 5.50
N ASP A 40 -1.85 -8.91 5.78
CA ASP A 40 -0.50 -9.41 5.91
C ASP A 40 -0.20 -9.98 7.31
N ASP A 41 -1.11 -9.82 8.29
CA ASP A 41 -0.95 -10.40 9.63
C ASP A 41 -0.87 -11.94 9.54
N PRO A 42 0.14 -12.56 10.19
CA PRO A 42 0.29 -14.02 10.21
C PRO A 42 -0.95 -14.77 10.72
N ALA A 43 -1.82 -14.13 11.51
CA ALA A 43 -3.07 -14.73 11.97
C ALA A 43 -4.01 -15.06 10.81
N TRP A 44 -4.08 -14.18 9.78
CA TRP A 44 -4.91 -14.42 8.59
C TRP A 44 -4.32 -15.45 7.65
N LYS A 45 -2.99 -15.48 7.49
CA LYS A 45 -2.30 -16.48 6.67
C LYS A 45 -2.50 -17.91 7.16
N ARG A 46 -2.84 -18.11 8.45
CA ARG A 46 -3.15 -19.41 9.04
C ARG A 46 -4.59 -19.86 8.83
N LEU A 47 -5.47 -18.91 8.49
CA LEU A 47 -6.84 -19.23 8.13
C LEU A 47 -6.82 -19.56 6.63
N ASP A 48 -7.06 -20.80 6.28
CA ASP A 48 -7.16 -21.25 4.88
C ASP A 48 -8.46 -20.69 4.25
N LEU A 49 -8.47 -19.37 4.07
CA LEU A 49 -9.62 -18.65 3.53
C LEU A 49 -9.56 -18.62 2.02
N PRO A 50 -10.70 -18.73 1.33
CA PRO A 50 -10.73 -18.64 -0.11
C PRO A 50 -10.07 -17.34 -0.62
N PRO A 51 -9.15 -17.41 -1.59
CA PRO A 51 -8.42 -16.25 -2.09
C PRO A 51 -9.31 -15.09 -2.55
N HIS A 52 -10.50 -15.40 -3.09
CA HIS A 52 -11.43 -14.37 -3.56
C HIS A 52 -12.06 -13.51 -2.44
N LEU A 53 -11.98 -13.93 -1.17
CA LEU A 53 -12.43 -13.10 -0.04
C LEU A 53 -11.49 -11.91 0.21
N PHE A 54 -10.27 -11.98 -0.29
CA PHE A 54 -9.24 -10.96 -0.16
C PHE A 54 -8.74 -10.49 -1.53
N ALA A 55 -9.39 -10.90 -2.62
CA ALA A 55 -9.12 -10.38 -3.93
C ALA A 55 -9.48 -8.89 -3.92
N SER A 56 -8.51 -8.05 -3.63
CA SER A 56 -8.53 -6.68 -4.06
C SER A 56 -8.46 -6.73 -5.59
N ASP A 57 -9.26 -5.91 -6.26
CA ASP A 57 -9.17 -5.68 -7.71
C ASP A 57 -7.88 -4.90 -7.99
N TYR A 58 -6.72 -5.55 -7.76
CA TYR A 58 -5.43 -4.95 -8.07
C TYR A 58 -5.33 -4.75 -9.59
N SER A 59 -4.98 -3.56 -10.00
CA SER A 59 -4.57 -3.27 -11.37
C SER A 59 -3.36 -4.13 -11.77
N GLU A 60 -3.11 -4.31 -13.07
CA GLU A 60 -1.91 -5.02 -13.55
C GLU A 60 -0.63 -4.43 -12.95
N PHE A 61 -0.58 -3.11 -12.84
CA PHE A 61 0.52 -2.39 -12.19
C PHE A 61 0.74 -2.84 -10.74
N GLU A 62 -0.32 -2.85 -9.94
CA GLU A 62 -0.24 -3.25 -8.53
C GLU A 62 0.10 -4.73 -8.36
N GLN A 63 -0.34 -5.57 -9.30
CA GLN A 63 0.04 -6.98 -9.33
C GLN A 63 1.55 -7.15 -9.59
N GLU A 64 2.13 -6.44 -10.57
CA GLU A 64 3.57 -6.46 -10.84
C GLU A 64 4.37 -5.98 -9.61
N ILE A 65 3.93 -4.91 -8.95
CA ILE A 65 4.57 -4.41 -7.72
C ILE A 65 4.50 -5.45 -6.59
N ASN A 66 3.35 -6.07 -6.39
CA ASN A 66 3.15 -7.05 -5.32
C ASN A 66 4.05 -8.28 -5.46
N GLN A 67 4.41 -8.67 -6.69
CA GLN A 67 5.37 -9.76 -6.92
C GLN A 67 6.78 -9.46 -6.38
N LEU A 68 7.13 -8.19 -6.21
CA LEU A 68 8.41 -7.74 -5.68
C LEU A 68 8.41 -7.55 -4.16
N ARG A 69 7.29 -7.81 -3.48
CA ARG A 69 7.21 -7.73 -2.03
C ARG A 69 8.11 -8.76 -1.37
N THR A 70 9.04 -8.28 -0.55
CA THR A 70 9.97 -9.09 0.23
C THR A 70 10.07 -8.52 1.64
N TYR A 71 10.67 -9.27 2.55
CA TYR A 71 10.92 -8.82 3.91
C TYR A 71 11.78 -7.56 4.02
N GLN A 72 12.62 -7.29 3.01
CA GLN A 72 13.62 -6.24 3.10
C GLN A 72 13.13 -5.00 2.38
N GLY A 73 12.84 -3.98 3.16
CA GLY A 73 12.38 -2.68 2.69
C GLY A 73 10.90 -2.66 2.29
N GLN A 74 10.28 -1.53 2.48
CA GLN A 74 8.92 -1.27 2.05
C GLN A 74 8.89 -1.04 0.54
N SER A 75 7.85 -1.52 -0.11
CA SER A 75 7.61 -1.38 -1.54
C SER A 75 6.12 -1.23 -1.84
N ASP A 76 5.44 -0.52 -0.95
CA ASP A 76 4.00 -0.30 -1.11
C ASP A 76 3.78 0.80 -2.13
N VAL A 77 3.11 0.47 -3.20
CA VAL A 77 2.71 1.40 -4.26
C VAL A 77 1.26 1.14 -4.62
N PHE A 78 0.47 2.19 -4.61
CA PHE A 78 -0.96 2.14 -4.92
C PHE A 78 -1.31 3.20 -5.95
N VAL A 79 -2.25 2.90 -6.83
CA VAL A 79 -2.80 3.87 -7.75
C VAL A 79 -3.71 4.84 -7.01
N ILE A 80 -3.47 6.15 -7.19
CA ILE A 80 -4.38 7.21 -6.71
C ILE A 80 -5.33 7.60 -7.82
N ASN A 81 -4.77 7.95 -8.96
CA ASN A 81 -5.56 8.41 -10.10
C ASN A 81 -4.86 8.04 -11.41
N GLU A 82 -5.49 7.17 -12.18
CA GLU A 82 -5.00 6.76 -13.51
C GLU A 82 -4.85 7.93 -14.50
N LYS A 83 -5.56 9.04 -14.26
CA LYS A 83 -5.49 10.27 -15.05
C LYS A 83 -4.60 11.35 -14.43
N GLY A 84 -3.91 11.01 -13.34
CA GLY A 84 -2.95 11.89 -12.71
C GLY A 84 -1.82 12.30 -13.66
N THR A 85 -1.26 13.47 -13.44
CA THR A 85 -0.20 14.03 -14.29
C THR A 85 1.11 14.23 -13.56
N ILE A 86 1.18 13.83 -12.31
CA ILE A 86 2.37 13.93 -11.45
C ILE A 86 2.68 12.53 -10.92
N THR A 87 3.80 11.96 -11.31
CA THR A 87 4.30 10.72 -10.71
C THR A 87 5.27 11.08 -9.59
N ALA A 88 4.90 10.75 -8.36
CA ALA A 88 5.65 11.14 -7.17
C ALA A 88 6.10 9.93 -6.34
N PRO A 89 7.17 9.21 -6.74
CA PRO A 89 7.77 8.19 -5.90
C PRO A 89 8.31 8.81 -4.60
N THR A 90 7.87 8.28 -3.45
CA THR A 90 8.26 8.78 -2.13
C THR A 90 8.90 7.69 -1.30
N PHE A 91 9.80 8.06 -0.39
CA PHE A 91 10.37 7.15 0.58
C PHE A 91 10.22 7.72 2.00
N GLY A 92 9.65 6.88 2.86
CA GLY A 92 9.23 7.21 4.21
C GLY A 92 7.75 7.58 4.30
N GLY A 93 7.01 6.85 5.13
CA GLY A 93 5.55 6.96 5.24
C GLY A 93 5.04 8.36 5.56
N GLY A 94 5.79 9.13 6.37
CA GLY A 94 5.43 10.52 6.65
C GLY A 94 5.53 11.44 5.41
N ALA A 95 6.56 11.26 4.59
CA ALA A 95 6.71 11.99 3.33
C ALA A 95 5.62 11.59 2.34
N ASN A 96 5.30 10.29 2.25
CA ASN A 96 4.24 9.79 1.40
C ASN A 96 2.87 10.38 1.78
N ALA A 97 2.51 10.37 3.06
CA ALA A 97 1.24 10.92 3.52
C ALA A 97 1.10 12.41 3.14
N LEU A 98 2.15 13.21 3.41
CA LEU A 98 2.16 14.63 3.08
C LEU A 98 2.05 14.88 1.58
N VAL A 99 2.83 14.17 0.76
CA VAL A 99 2.84 14.35 -0.69
C VAL A 99 1.49 13.93 -1.29
N THR A 100 0.94 12.81 -0.84
CA THR A 100 -0.37 12.34 -1.29
C THR A 100 -1.47 13.35 -0.96
N GLU A 101 -1.46 13.93 0.24
CA GLU A 101 -2.43 14.95 0.64
C GLU A 101 -2.29 16.23 -0.20
N LEU A 102 -1.08 16.72 -0.42
CA LEU A 102 -0.83 17.95 -1.17
C LEU A 102 -1.12 17.82 -2.67
N LEU A 103 -0.81 16.69 -3.27
CA LEU A 103 -1.04 16.46 -4.69
C LEU A 103 -2.47 16.06 -5.00
N GLY A 104 -3.12 15.30 -4.11
CA GLY A 104 -4.47 14.78 -4.29
C GLY A 104 -4.62 14.03 -5.62
N GLU A 105 -5.70 14.30 -6.34
CA GLU A 105 -6.01 13.65 -7.63
C GLU A 105 -5.02 13.95 -8.77
N ARG A 106 -4.07 14.87 -8.58
CA ARG A 106 -3.00 15.10 -9.55
C ARG A 106 -1.91 14.03 -9.51
N ALA A 107 -1.77 13.31 -8.39
CA ALA A 107 -0.84 12.22 -8.27
C ALA A 107 -1.34 10.97 -9.00
N THR A 108 -0.45 10.27 -9.70
CA THR A 108 -0.74 8.95 -10.29
C THR A 108 -0.73 7.86 -9.24
N ILE A 109 0.25 7.92 -8.34
CA ILE A 109 0.52 6.88 -7.33
C ILE A 109 0.76 7.48 -5.95
N SER A 110 0.50 6.68 -4.94
CA SER A 110 1.04 6.79 -3.58
C SER A 110 2.07 5.70 -3.37
N SER A 111 3.22 6.01 -2.80
CA SER A 111 4.27 5.02 -2.58
C SER A 111 5.03 5.24 -1.30
N ASP A 112 5.46 4.16 -0.66
CA ASP A 112 6.40 4.18 0.46
C ASP A 112 7.54 3.18 0.22
N PHE A 113 8.73 3.72 -0.01
CA PHE A 113 9.96 2.98 -0.22
C PHE A 113 10.92 3.06 0.97
N GLY A 114 10.36 3.11 2.18
CA GLY A 114 11.12 3.13 3.42
C GLY A 114 11.76 1.78 3.77
N GLY A 115 12.44 1.73 4.92
CA GLY A 115 13.00 0.48 5.45
C GLY A 115 14.18 -0.10 4.71
N ASN A 116 14.95 0.73 4.02
CA ASN A 116 16.19 0.37 3.33
C ASN A 116 16.04 -0.76 2.30
N PRO A 117 15.20 -0.61 1.27
CA PRO A 117 15.09 -1.60 0.21
C PRO A 117 16.43 -1.76 -0.53
N PRO A 118 16.81 -3.00 -0.91
CA PRO A 118 18.01 -3.23 -1.68
C PRO A 118 17.95 -2.55 -3.06
N TYR A 119 19.13 -2.15 -3.57
CA TYR A 119 19.24 -1.53 -4.91
C TYR A 119 18.46 -2.28 -5.99
N ALA A 120 18.64 -3.61 -6.10
CA ALA A 120 17.96 -4.41 -7.11
C ALA A 120 16.43 -4.30 -7.04
N LYS A 121 15.88 -4.41 -5.84
CA LYS A 121 14.44 -4.25 -5.60
C LYS A 121 13.96 -2.86 -5.99
N MET A 122 14.69 -1.81 -5.58
CA MET A 122 14.35 -0.43 -5.94
C MET A 122 14.43 -0.17 -7.45
N LEU A 123 15.42 -0.76 -8.13
CA LEU A 123 15.54 -0.67 -9.59
C LEU A 123 14.34 -1.27 -10.28
N ASP A 124 13.92 -2.48 -9.88
CA ASP A 124 12.80 -3.18 -10.52
C ASP A 124 11.47 -2.48 -10.25
N ILE A 125 11.22 -2.04 -9.01
CA ILE A 125 10.02 -1.24 -8.69
C ILE A 125 10.00 0.05 -9.49
N SER A 126 11.11 0.77 -9.56
CA SER A 126 11.20 2.04 -10.28
C SER A 126 10.98 1.86 -11.78
N LYS A 127 11.46 0.77 -12.37
CA LYS A 127 11.17 0.41 -13.77
C LYS A 127 9.68 0.19 -14.00
N ILE A 128 9.00 -0.53 -13.11
CA ILE A 128 7.55 -0.75 -13.20
C ILE A 128 6.82 0.58 -13.09
N VAL A 129 7.14 1.42 -12.08
CA VAL A 129 6.53 2.74 -11.91
C VAL A 129 6.70 3.61 -13.15
N PHE A 130 7.90 3.67 -13.71
CA PHE A 130 8.16 4.51 -14.89
C PHE A 130 7.50 3.95 -16.16
N LYS A 131 7.51 2.63 -16.33
CA LYS A 131 6.82 1.97 -17.46
C LYS A 131 5.35 2.36 -17.54
N TYR A 132 4.66 2.36 -16.40
CA TYR A 132 3.21 2.61 -16.37
C TYR A 132 2.86 4.10 -16.35
N TRP A 133 3.65 4.92 -15.67
CA TRP A 133 3.19 6.26 -15.30
C TRP A 133 3.99 7.40 -15.91
N LEU A 134 5.26 7.20 -16.30
CA LEU A 134 6.09 8.32 -16.73
C LEU A 134 5.64 8.92 -18.06
N GLY A 135 5.16 8.09 -18.99
CA GLY A 135 4.72 8.55 -20.31
C GLY A 135 3.52 9.51 -20.32
N GLN A 136 2.68 9.44 -19.30
CA GLN A 136 1.53 10.35 -19.14
C GLN A 136 1.77 11.50 -18.18
N SER A 137 2.89 11.48 -17.44
CA SER A 137 3.18 12.47 -16.41
C SER A 137 3.87 13.69 -16.98
N ASN A 138 3.41 14.86 -16.58
CA ASN A 138 4.08 16.12 -16.87
C ASN A 138 5.27 16.37 -15.94
N VAL A 139 5.23 15.76 -14.74
CA VAL A 139 6.23 15.93 -13.70
C VAL A 139 6.55 14.59 -13.05
N LEU A 140 7.84 14.29 -12.95
CA LEU A 140 8.37 13.27 -12.04
C LEU A 140 8.91 13.98 -10.80
N PHE A 141 8.33 13.69 -9.65
CA PHE A 141 8.66 14.34 -8.38
C PHE A 141 9.13 13.31 -7.36
N ILE A 142 10.45 13.12 -7.25
CA ILE A 142 11.05 12.17 -6.31
C ILE A 142 11.34 12.91 -5.00
N ILE A 143 10.74 12.46 -3.91
CA ILE A 143 10.90 13.07 -2.60
C ILE A 143 10.98 12.01 -1.49
N GLY A 144 11.71 12.33 -0.44
CA GLY A 144 11.79 11.47 0.73
C GLY A 144 12.10 12.25 2.00
N GLY A 145 11.63 11.72 3.10
CA GLY A 145 12.04 12.16 4.43
C GLY A 145 13.44 11.64 4.76
N LYS A 146 14.15 12.35 5.65
CA LYS A 146 15.37 11.82 6.26
C LYS A 146 14.98 10.64 7.15
N ALA A 147 15.10 9.43 6.63
CA ALA A 147 14.89 8.21 7.40
C ALA A 147 16.22 7.68 7.91
N ASN A 148 16.30 7.33 9.18
CA ASN A 148 17.55 6.88 9.80
C ASN A 148 18.03 5.52 9.30
N ASN A 149 17.18 4.77 8.62
CA ASN A 149 17.42 3.39 8.19
C ASN A 149 17.31 3.19 6.67
N THR A 150 17.33 4.26 5.89
CA THR A 150 17.27 4.16 4.42
C THR A 150 18.53 4.75 3.79
N ASP A 151 19.22 3.96 2.98
CA ASP A 151 20.35 4.43 2.17
C ASP A 151 19.81 5.22 0.96
N ILE A 152 19.81 6.54 1.12
CA ILE A 152 19.31 7.47 0.11
C ILE A 152 20.12 7.36 -1.19
N TYR A 153 21.43 7.14 -1.10
CA TYR A 153 22.29 7.00 -2.29
C TYR A 153 21.86 5.80 -3.13
N GLU A 154 21.69 4.63 -2.52
CA GLU A 154 21.28 3.41 -3.23
C GLU A 154 19.88 3.54 -3.82
N THR A 155 18.97 4.17 -3.09
CA THR A 155 17.59 4.42 -3.55
C THR A 155 17.57 5.34 -4.77
N PHE A 156 18.25 6.49 -4.71
CA PHE A 156 18.31 7.42 -5.83
C PHE A 156 19.08 6.85 -7.02
N ARG A 157 20.18 6.12 -6.79
CA ARG A 157 20.92 5.46 -7.84
C ARG A 157 20.05 4.49 -8.63
N ALA A 158 19.26 3.67 -7.92
CA ALA A 158 18.33 2.75 -8.53
C ALA A 158 17.26 3.47 -9.39
N MET A 159 16.69 4.55 -8.87
CA MET A 159 15.72 5.36 -9.62
C MET A 159 16.35 6.04 -10.85
N ALA A 160 17.58 6.57 -10.72
CA ALA A 160 18.30 7.16 -11.84
C ALA A 160 18.60 6.15 -12.95
N ASP A 161 18.99 4.93 -12.56
CA ASP A 161 19.26 3.86 -13.52
C ASP A 161 17.96 3.34 -14.18
N ALA A 162 16.84 3.28 -13.43
CA ALA A 162 15.52 2.99 -13.99
C ALA A 162 15.08 4.08 -14.97
N LEU A 163 15.36 5.35 -14.69
CA LEU A 163 15.04 6.46 -15.58
C LEU A 163 15.85 6.39 -16.88
N ARG A 164 17.14 6.08 -16.80
CA ARG A 164 17.99 5.82 -18.01
C ARG A 164 17.44 4.66 -18.83
N TRP A 165 17.11 3.55 -18.16
CA TRP A 165 16.48 2.42 -18.83
C TRP A 165 15.18 2.80 -19.54
N TYR A 166 14.32 3.61 -18.88
CA TYR A 166 13.06 4.05 -19.47
C TYR A 166 13.30 4.82 -20.77
N PHE A 167 14.19 5.82 -20.78
CA PHE A 167 14.48 6.59 -22.00
C PHE A 167 15.19 5.79 -23.09
N GLN A 168 15.94 4.76 -22.74
CA GLN A 168 16.53 3.84 -23.73
C GLN A 168 15.49 2.92 -24.36
N THR A 169 14.40 2.65 -23.65
CA THR A 169 13.40 1.67 -24.08
C THR A 169 12.21 2.34 -24.79
N TYR A 170 11.82 3.51 -24.33
CA TYR A 170 10.58 4.20 -24.75
C TYR A 170 10.81 5.63 -25.26
N GLY A 171 12.01 6.20 -25.13
CA GLY A 171 12.38 7.56 -25.50
C GLY A 171 12.83 7.76 -26.93
#